data_6388af9d558843c7ac50869548d1f919
#
_entry.id   6388af9d558843c7ac50869548d1f919
#
_cell.length_a   1.000
_cell.length_b   1.000
_cell.length_c   1.000
_cell.angle_alpha   90.00
_cell.angle_beta   90.00
_cell.angle_gamma   90.00
#
_symmetry.space_group_name_H-M   'P 1'
#
loop_
_entity.id
_entity.type
_entity.pdbx_description
1 polymer ?
#
loop_
_entity_poly.entity_id
_entity_poly.type
_entity_poly.pdbx_seq_one_letter_code
_entity_poly.pdbx_strand_id
1 'polypeptide(L)'
;ASRGLGDVYKRQHQTNADRIGITRRQVKTVTYAFLYGAGNTKLGYSYDKLLSEKAAAVKGAEIRKAYIAAIPGLADLLLACEKASKRGYANAIDGRRISVDKGHKFLNYLLQGSAATIAKRWMVIVNECLPPDGHQLSFVHDELNYECYPRFAEEFAKWLETAARLAGEHYNLRCPIAAEAKIGYTWADVH
;
A
#
# COMPACT_ATOMS: atom_id res chain seq x y z
N ALA A 1 -3.54 24.73 8.00
CA ALA A 1 -4.50 23.90 7.27
C ALA A 1 -3.89 22.51 7.07
N SER A 2 -4.45 21.50 7.73
CA SER A 2 -4.08 20.10 7.50
C SER A 2 -4.48 19.76 6.05
N ARG A 3 -3.48 19.61 5.20
CA ARG A 3 -3.71 19.10 3.84
C ARG A 3 -4.03 17.65 3.97
N GLY A 4 -5.23 17.24 3.55
CA GLY A 4 -5.69 15.86 3.70
C GLY A 4 -4.74 14.84 3.04
N LEU A 5 -4.70 13.62 3.56
CA LEU A 5 -3.92 12.49 3.03
C LEU A 5 -4.09 12.30 1.52
N GLY A 6 -5.29 12.52 1.01
CA GLY A 6 -5.58 12.47 -0.43
C GLY A 6 -4.74 13.44 -1.26
N ASP A 7 -4.38 14.62 -0.73
CA ASP A 7 -3.55 15.60 -1.43
C ASP A 7 -2.07 15.22 -1.45
N VAL A 8 -1.57 14.60 -0.38
CA VAL A 8 -0.20 14.07 -0.31
C VAL A 8 -0.04 12.93 -1.32
N TYR A 9 -0.97 11.99 -1.35
CA TYR A 9 -0.99 10.87 -2.28
C TYR A 9 -1.12 11.32 -3.74
N LYS A 10 -1.98 12.31 -4.00
CA LYS A 10 -2.12 12.92 -5.33
C LYS A 10 -0.82 13.55 -5.83
N ARG A 11 -0.09 14.24 -4.95
CA ARG A 11 1.19 14.88 -5.29
C ARG A 11 2.29 13.87 -5.55
N GLN A 12 2.38 12.79 -4.77
CA GLN A 12 3.41 11.77 -4.93
C GLN A 12 3.30 11.09 -6.30
N HIS A 13 2.10 10.73 -6.72
CA HIS A 13 1.89 10.19 -8.07
C HIS A 13 2.19 11.20 -9.16
N GLN A 14 1.88 12.48 -8.97
CA GLN A 14 2.21 13.52 -9.95
C GLN A 14 3.73 13.70 -10.06
N THR A 15 4.43 13.83 -8.96
CA THR A 15 5.89 13.95 -8.96
C THR A 15 6.58 12.76 -9.64
N ASN A 16 6.08 11.55 -9.41
CA ASN A 16 6.62 10.36 -10.07
C ASN A 16 6.27 10.34 -11.56
N ALA A 17 5.07 10.80 -11.95
CA ALA A 17 4.66 10.92 -13.34
C ALA A 17 5.59 11.86 -14.12
N ASP A 18 5.88 13.03 -13.56
CA ASP A 18 6.75 14.04 -14.17
C ASP A 18 8.18 13.53 -14.34
N ARG A 19 8.69 12.77 -13.34
CA ARG A 19 10.04 12.16 -13.38
C ARG A 19 10.17 11.03 -14.40
N ILE A 20 9.10 10.29 -14.63
CA ILE A 20 9.10 9.10 -15.52
C ILE A 20 8.65 9.48 -16.93
N GLY A 21 8.04 10.65 -17.12
CA GLY A 21 7.54 11.12 -18.41
C GLY A 21 6.26 10.41 -18.88
N ILE A 22 5.39 10.00 -17.94
CA ILE A 22 4.09 9.37 -18.21
C ILE A 22 2.98 10.07 -17.44
N THR A 23 1.72 9.83 -17.81
CA THR A 23 0.60 10.48 -17.13
C THR A 23 0.42 9.95 -15.69
N ARG A 24 -0.16 10.76 -14.80
CA ARG A 24 -0.49 10.36 -13.42
C ARG A 24 -1.33 9.07 -13.35
N ARG A 25 -2.26 8.88 -14.29
CA ARG A 25 -3.08 7.64 -14.36
C ARG A 25 -2.21 6.43 -14.67
N GLN A 26 -1.28 6.57 -15.62
CA GLN A 26 -0.34 5.52 -15.99
C GLN A 26 0.63 5.20 -14.85
N VAL A 27 1.16 6.22 -14.14
CA VAL A 27 2.02 6.01 -12.97
C VAL A 27 1.35 5.13 -11.93
N LYS A 28 0.09 5.39 -11.59
CA LYS A 28 -0.64 4.56 -10.61
C LYS A 28 -0.65 3.08 -11.03
N THR A 29 -1.01 2.82 -12.29
CA THR A 29 -1.06 1.44 -12.84
C THR A 29 0.33 0.81 -12.90
N VAL A 30 1.34 1.56 -13.35
CA VAL A 30 2.74 1.11 -13.41
C VAL A 30 3.28 0.80 -12.02
N THR A 31 3.03 1.65 -11.03
CA THR A 31 3.47 1.43 -9.64
C THR A 31 2.93 0.12 -9.10
N TYR A 32 1.63 -0.11 -9.23
CA TYR A 32 1.05 -1.38 -8.78
C TYR A 32 1.63 -2.58 -9.55
N ALA A 33 1.66 -2.51 -10.89
CA ALA A 33 2.21 -3.58 -11.70
C ALA A 33 3.67 -3.88 -11.32
N PHE A 34 4.47 -2.85 -11.07
CA PHE A 34 5.87 -2.98 -10.62
C PHE A 34 5.96 -3.67 -9.25
N LEU A 35 5.20 -3.19 -8.25
CA LEU A 35 5.19 -3.73 -6.90
C LEU A 35 4.70 -5.19 -6.86
N TYR A 36 3.76 -5.55 -7.75
CA TYR A 36 3.30 -6.93 -7.92
C TYR A 36 4.23 -7.81 -8.74
N GLY A 37 5.42 -7.33 -9.09
CA GLY A 37 6.45 -8.12 -9.80
C GLY A 37 6.10 -8.39 -11.27
N ALA A 38 5.33 -7.51 -11.91
CA ALA A 38 5.00 -7.66 -13.32
C ALA A 38 6.25 -7.66 -14.20
N GLY A 39 6.31 -8.55 -15.18
CA GLY A 39 7.33 -8.53 -16.22
C GLY A 39 7.22 -7.31 -17.15
N ASN A 40 8.25 -7.09 -17.99
CA ASN A 40 8.30 -5.92 -18.85
C ASN A 40 7.11 -5.83 -19.81
N THR A 41 6.71 -6.94 -20.44
CA THR A 41 5.55 -6.96 -21.34
C THR A 41 4.28 -6.47 -20.63
N LYS A 42 4.02 -6.92 -19.41
CA LYS A 42 2.86 -6.49 -18.62
C LYS A 42 2.94 -5.01 -18.22
N LEU A 43 4.13 -4.50 -17.92
CA LEU A 43 4.36 -3.07 -17.68
C LEU A 43 4.08 -2.24 -18.94
N GLY A 44 4.52 -2.71 -20.12
CA GLY A 44 4.23 -2.07 -21.38
C GLY A 44 2.73 -2.00 -21.68
N TYR A 45 2.00 -3.09 -21.49
CA TYR A 45 0.55 -3.10 -21.63
C TYR A 45 -0.18 -2.23 -20.59
N SER A 46 0.42 -2.00 -19.43
CA SER A 46 -0.12 -1.06 -18.45
C SER A 46 0.01 0.40 -18.92
N TYR A 47 0.95 0.68 -19.80
CA TYR A 47 1.11 1.97 -20.47
C TYR A 47 0.16 2.12 -21.64
N ASP A 48 0.17 1.15 -22.57
CA ASP A 48 -0.70 1.12 -23.74
C ASP A 48 -1.05 -0.34 -24.11
N LYS A 49 -2.34 -0.65 -24.07
CA LYS A 49 -2.87 -1.99 -24.35
C LYS A 49 -2.83 -2.37 -25.83
N LEU A 50 -2.64 -1.39 -26.73
CA LEU A 50 -2.65 -1.60 -28.19
C LEU A 50 -1.26 -1.96 -28.75
N LEU A 51 -0.21 -1.94 -27.91
CA LEU A 51 1.13 -2.32 -28.35
C LEU A 51 1.19 -3.80 -28.75
N SER A 52 2.04 -4.10 -29.76
CA SER A 52 2.43 -5.49 -30.00
C SER A 52 3.24 -6.02 -28.80
N GLU A 53 3.29 -7.33 -28.60
CA GLU A 53 4.00 -7.95 -27.47
C GLU A 53 5.47 -7.50 -27.41
N LYS A 54 6.15 -7.47 -28.56
CA LYS A 54 7.54 -7.02 -28.67
C LYS A 54 7.69 -5.55 -28.30
N ALA A 55 6.80 -4.68 -28.79
CA ALA A 55 6.81 -3.26 -28.45
C ALA A 55 6.47 -3.03 -26.97
N ALA A 56 5.53 -3.77 -26.42
CA ALA A 56 5.18 -3.75 -25.00
C ALA A 56 6.36 -4.17 -24.12
N ALA A 57 7.11 -5.20 -24.49
CA ALA A 57 8.29 -5.65 -23.76
C ALA A 57 9.38 -4.55 -23.72
N VAL A 58 9.65 -3.91 -24.87
CA VAL A 58 10.62 -2.81 -24.96
C VAL A 58 10.16 -1.61 -24.14
N LYS A 59 8.92 -1.16 -24.33
CA LYS A 59 8.36 -0.02 -23.58
C LYS A 59 8.31 -0.28 -22.08
N GLY A 60 7.96 -1.48 -21.68
CA GLY A 60 7.95 -1.86 -20.27
C GLY A 60 9.35 -1.88 -19.64
N ALA A 61 10.39 -2.25 -20.40
CA ALA A 61 11.78 -2.17 -19.94
C ALA A 61 12.23 -0.72 -19.73
N GLU A 62 11.89 0.19 -20.65
CA GLU A 62 12.13 1.63 -20.51
C GLU A 62 11.46 2.20 -19.25
N ILE A 63 10.17 1.91 -19.09
CA ILE A 63 9.38 2.36 -17.93
C ILE A 63 10.00 1.83 -16.63
N ARG A 64 10.36 0.55 -16.58
CA ARG A 64 11.02 -0.07 -15.41
C ARG A 64 12.30 0.66 -15.05
N LYS A 65 13.16 0.92 -16.03
CA LYS A 65 14.43 1.64 -15.83
C LYS A 65 14.18 3.04 -15.31
N ALA A 66 13.26 3.79 -15.91
CA ALA A 66 12.90 5.14 -15.49
C ALA A 66 12.29 5.15 -14.07
N TYR A 67 11.42 4.19 -13.75
CA TYR A 67 10.79 4.08 -12.44
C TYR A 67 11.81 3.80 -11.33
N ILE A 68 12.76 2.89 -11.57
CA ILE A 68 13.83 2.59 -10.61
C ILE A 68 14.72 3.82 -10.39
N ALA A 69 15.09 4.52 -11.47
CA ALA A 69 15.94 5.72 -11.39
C ALA A 69 15.23 6.90 -10.71
N ALA A 70 13.89 7.01 -10.83
CA ALA A 70 13.11 8.09 -10.24
C ALA A 70 12.97 8.00 -8.71
N ILE A 71 13.15 6.81 -8.12
CA ILE A 71 12.95 6.58 -6.69
C ILE A 71 14.29 6.26 -6.02
N PRO A 72 14.85 7.21 -5.23
CA PRO A 72 16.11 6.99 -4.54
C PRO A 72 16.08 5.74 -3.64
N GLY A 73 17.11 4.90 -3.74
CA GLY A 73 17.25 3.67 -2.95
C GLY A 73 16.45 2.47 -3.46
N LEU A 74 15.59 2.63 -4.49
CA LEU A 74 14.81 1.50 -5.01
C LEU A 74 15.70 0.43 -5.66
N ALA A 75 16.75 0.83 -6.36
CA ALA A 75 17.69 -0.11 -6.96
C ALA A 75 18.35 -0.99 -5.88
N ASP A 76 18.82 -0.38 -4.79
CA ASP A 76 19.46 -1.08 -3.67
C ASP A 76 18.49 -2.02 -2.97
N LEU A 77 17.24 -1.58 -2.78
CA LEU A 77 16.18 -2.42 -2.23
C LEU A 77 15.94 -3.66 -3.09
N LEU A 78 15.85 -3.50 -4.40
CA LEU A 78 15.63 -4.62 -5.33
C LEU A 78 16.80 -5.61 -5.29
N LEU A 79 18.05 -5.13 -5.26
CA LEU A 79 19.23 -5.97 -5.11
C LEU A 79 19.24 -6.72 -3.77
N ALA A 80 18.84 -6.05 -2.69
CA ALA A 80 18.71 -6.67 -1.37
C ALA A 80 17.60 -7.76 -1.38
N CYS A 81 16.46 -7.50 -2.03
CA CYS A 81 15.39 -8.46 -2.21
C CYS A 81 15.83 -9.68 -3.02
N GLU A 82 16.59 -9.48 -4.11
CA GLU A 82 17.12 -10.56 -4.92
C GLU A 82 18.07 -11.46 -4.11
N LYS A 83 19.01 -10.86 -3.36
CA LYS A 83 19.91 -11.61 -2.48
C LYS A 83 19.14 -12.37 -1.40
N ALA A 84 18.16 -11.71 -0.77
CA ALA A 84 17.33 -12.31 0.27
C ALA A 84 16.43 -13.44 -0.24
N SER A 85 15.95 -13.37 -1.49
CA SER A 85 15.09 -14.38 -2.09
C SER A 85 15.73 -15.76 -2.19
N LYS A 86 17.05 -15.83 -2.23
CA LYS A 86 17.81 -17.10 -2.23
C LYS A 86 17.56 -17.95 -0.99
N ARG A 87 17.07 -17.34 0.10
CA ARG A 87 16.70 -18.07 1.33
C ARG A 87 15.36 -18.80 1.24
N GLY A 88 14.55 -18.51 0.20
CA GLY A 88 13.21 -19.09 0.03
C GLY A 88 12.13 -18.48 0.93
N TYR A 89 12.46 -17.47 1.74
CA TYR A 89 11.49 -16.80 2.61
C TYR A 89 11.85 -15.33 2.83
N ALA A 90 10.82 -14.51 3.07
CA ALA A 90 10.93 -13.13 3.56
C ALA A 90 10.57 -13.07 5.04
N ASN A 91 11.21 -12.18 5.80
CA ASN A 91 10.76 -11.86 7.15
C ASN A 91 9.78 -10.69 7.07
N ALA A 92 8.55 -10.90 7.54
CA ALA A 92 7.59 -9.83 7.74
C ALA A 92 8.06 -8.88 8.84
N ILE A 93 7.38 -7.74 8.97
CA ILE A 93 7.71 -6.69 9.95
C ILE A 93 7.68 -7.18 11.40
N ASP A 94 6.87 -8.20 11.70
CA ASP A 94 6.76 -8.86 13.01
C ASP A 94 7.73 -10.04 13.19
N GLY A 95 8.66 -10.24 12.25
CA GLY A 95 9.66 -11.30 12.27
C GLY A 95 9.19 -12.67 11.74
N ARG A 96 7.88 -12.85 11.44
CA ARG A 96 7.41 -14.13 10.88
C ARG A 96 8.00 -14.38 9.49
N ARG A 97 8.22 -15.65 9.17
CA ARG A 97 8.70 -16.07 7.86
C ARG A 97 7.54 -16.23 6.90
N ILE A 98 7.65 -15.59 5.73
CA ILE A 98 6.72 -15.71 4.61
C ILE A 98 7.45 -16.51 3.52
N SER A 99 6.94 -17.68 3.16
CA SER A 99 7.49 -18.48 2.08
C SER A 99 7.43 -17.73 0.74
N VAL A 100 8.52 -17.74 -0.01
CA VAL A 100 8.65 -17.06 -1.30
C VAL A 100 9.04 -18.07 -2.37
N ASP A 101 8.11 -18.41 -3.24
CA ASP A 101 8.28 -19.38 -4.34
C ASP A 101 9.10 -18.82 -5.51
N LYS A 102 9.03 -17.51 -5.75
CA LYS A 102 9.66 -16.84 -6.89
C LYS A 102 10.36 -15.56 -6.46
N GLY A 103 11.67 -15.46 -6.72
CA GLY A 103 12.50 -14.33 -6.28
C GLY A 103 11.99 -12.95 -6.74
N HIS A 104 11.44 -12.85 -7.95
CA HIS A 104 10.89 -11.58 -8.47
C HIS A 104 9.63 -11.13 -7.74
N LYS A 105 8.99 -11.98 -6.96
CA LYS A 105 7.85 -11.65 -6.11
C LYS A 105 8.23 -11.29 -4.68
N PHE A 106 9.52 -11.40 -4.32
CA PHE A 106 9.98 -11.21 -2.94
C PHE A 106 9.51 -9.88 -2.35
N LEU A 107 9.71 -8.78 -3.08
CA LEU A 107 9.28 -7.45 -2.64
C LEU A 107 7.76 -7.39 -2.40
N ASN A 108 6.98 -8.01 -3.27
CA ASN A 108 5.52 -8.07 -3.13
C ASN A 108 5.11 -8.81 -1.86
N TYR A 109 5.67 -10.00 -1.61
CA TYR A 109 5.40 -10.78 -0.38
C TYR A 109 5.78 -9.99 0.87
N LEU A 110 6.93 -9.31 0.85
CA LEU A 110 7.40 -8.49 1.96
C LEU A 110 6.43 -7.34 2.25
N LEU A 111 6.04 -6.58 1.22
CA LEU A 111 5.15 -5.43 1.37
C LEU A 111 3.74 -5.84 1.80
N GLN A 112 3.13 -6.83 1.12
CA GLN A 112 1.78 -7.28 1.46
C GLN A 112 1.71 -7.96 2.82
N GLY A 113 2.69 -8.79 3.15
CA GLY A 113 2.76 -9.43 4.46
C GLY A 113 2.91 -8.43 5.59
N SER A 114 3.76 -7.41 5.39
CA SER A 114 3.94 -6.32 6.37
C SER A 114 2.68 -5.45 6.48
N ALA A 115 2.04 -5.10 5.36
CA ALA A 115 0.79 -4.34 5.35
C ALA A 115 -0.33 -5.06 6.09
N ALA A 116 -0.51 -6.37 5.84
CA ALA A 116 -1.49 -7.18 6.55
C ALA A 116 -1.21 -7.27 8.06
N THR A 117 0.07 -7.30 8.44
CA THR A 117 0.48 -7.30 9.86
C THR A 117 0.14 -5.97 10.54
N ILE A 118 0.42 -4.84 9.89
CA ILE A 118 0.09 -3.50 10.39
C ILE A 118 -1.43 -3.34 10.51
N ALA A 119 -2.19 -3.72 9.49
CA ALA A 119 -3.65 -3.61 9.50
C ALA A 119 -4.29 -4.46 10.61
N LYS A 120 -3.78 -5.67 10.86
CA LYS A 120 -4.23 -6.49 11.99
C LYS A 120 -3.87 -5.88 13.34
N ARG A 121 -2.69 -5.25 13.46
CA ARG A 121 -2.32 -4.53 14.68
C ARG A 121 -3.23 -3.33 14.91
N TRP A 122 -3.54 -2.59 13.86
CA TRP A 122 -4.51 -1.52 13.89
C TRP A 122 -5.87 -2.00 14.43
N MET A 123 -6.40 -3.09 13.89
CA MET A 123 -7.64 -3.70 14.36
C MET A 123 -7.59 -4.07 15.85
N VAL A 124 -6.47 -4.65 16.32
CA VAL A 124 -6.29 -5.01 17.74
C VAL A 124 -6.34 -3.76 18.62
N ILE A 125 -5.59 -2.71 18.25
CA ILE A 125 -5.56 -1.44 19.02
C ILE A 125 -6.95 -0.79 19.06
N VAL A 126 -7.69 -0.77 17.93
CA VAL A 126 -9.05 -0.24 17.91
C VAL A 126 -9.94 -0.97 18.90
N ASN A 127 -9.85 -2.30 18.94
CA ASN A 127 -10.69 -3.13 19.80
C ASN A 127 -10.37 -3.00 21.30
N GLU A 128 -9.21 -2.42 21.68
CA GLU A 128 -8.88 -2.11 23.07
C GLU A 128 -9.73 -0.95 23.64
N CYS A 129 -10.30 -0.10 22.79
CA CYS A 129 -11.07 1.09 23.17
C CYS A 129 -12.33 1.26 22.31
N LEU A 130 -13.14 0.23 22.21
CA LEU A 130 -14.45 0.33 21.55
C LEU A 130 -15.40 1.17 22.40
N PRO A 131 -16.27 2.01 21.78
CA PRO A 131 -17.34 2.66 22.49
C PRO A 131 -18.37 1.63 22.96
N PRO A 132 -19.23 1.97 23.95
CA PRO A 132 -20.34 1.12 24.34
C PRO A 132 -21.20 0.71 23.14
N ASP A 133 -21.49 -0.59 23.02
CA ASP A 133 -22.18 -1.20 21.87
C ASP A 133 -21.53 -0.89 20.51
N GLY A 134 -20.20 -0.71 20.51
CA GLY A 134 -19.41 -0.62 19.29
C GLY A 134 -19.03 -2.01 18.81
N HIS A 135 -19.24 -2.31 17.52
CA HIS A 135 -18.93 -3.60 16.94
C HIS A 135 -18.16 -3.48 15.64
N GLN A 136 -17.17 -4.35 15.48
CA GLN A 136 -16.49 -4.49 14.18
C GLN A 136 -17.41 -5.27 13.22
N LEU A 137 -17.70 -4.67 12.06
CA LEU A 137 -18.53 -5.29 11.03
C LEU A 137 -17.69 -6.05 10.01
N SER A 138 -16.59 -5.46 9.55
CA SER A 138 -15.74 -6.08 8.56
C SER A 138 -14.29 -5.60 8.63
N PHE A 139 -13.41 -6.40 8.02
CA PHE A 139 -12.03 -6.06 7.72
C PHE A 139 -11.74 -6.49 6.28
N VAL A 140 -11.52 -5.53 5.40
CA VAL A 140 -11.29 -5.76 3.98
C VAL A 140 -9.99 -5.08 3.57
N HIS A 141 -8.93 -5.87 3.36
CA HIS A 141 -7.58 -5.40 3.00
C HIS A 141 -6.98 -4.37 3.95
N ASP A 142 -7.19 -3.09 3.69
CA ASP A 142 -6.69 -1.93 4.43
C ASP A 142 -7.83 -1.08 5.01
N GLU A 143 -9.04 -1.64 5.07
CA GLU A 143 -10.24 -0.98 5.54
C GLU A 143 -10.86 -1.72 6.73
N LEU A 144 -11.21 -0.97 7.77
CA LEU A 144 -11.94 -1.44 8.94
C LEU A 144 -13.30 -0.75 8.99
N ASN A 145 -14.37 -1.54 9.11
CA ASN A 145 -15.73 -1.03 9.27
C ASN A 145 -16.26 -1.39 10.64
N TYR A 146 -16.85 -0.38 11.28
CA TYR A 146 -17.42 -0.49 12.61
C TYR A 146 -18.80 0.16 12.64
N GLU A 147 -19.62 -0.28 13.57
CA GLU A 147 -20.85 0.42 13.95
C GLU A 147 -20.75 0.88 15.40
N CYS A 148 -21.36 2.00 15.70
CA CYS A 148 -21.54 2.53 17.05
C CYS A 148 -22.73 3.48 17.10
N TYR A 149 -23.18 3.84 18.31
CA TYR A 149 -24.21 4.87 18.45
C TYR A 149 -23.73 6.22 17.88
N PRO A 150 -24.61 7.00 17.21
CA PRO A 150 -24.25 8.28 16.59
C PRO A 150 -23.55 9.25 17.53
N ARG A 151 -23.90 9.25 18.83
CA ARG A 151 -23.28 10.12 19.83
C ARG A 151 -21.77 9.87 20.05
N PHE A 152 -21.27 8.70 19.70
CA PHE A 152 -19.84 8.34 19.82
C PHE A 152 -19.08 8.41 18.50
N ALA A 153 -19.77 8.57 17.37
CA ALA A 153 -19.17 8.41 16.04
C ALA A 153 -17.97 9.33 15.78
N GLU A 154 -18.08 10.60 16.14
CA GLU A 154 -17.00 11.59 15.94
C GLU A 154 -15.75 11.30 16.79
N GLU A 155 -15.94 10.89 18.04
CA GLU A 155 -14.83 10.54 18.93
C GLU A 155 -14.19 9.24 18.49
N PHE A 156 -15.01 8.25 18.13
CA PHE A 156 -14.53 6.96 17.66
C PHE A 156 -13.81 7.06 16.31
N ALA A 157 -14.26 7.91 15.38
CA ALA A 157 -13.56 8.21 14.14
C ALA A 157 -12.13 8.71 14.40
N LYS A 158 -11.94 9.63 15.35
CA LYS A 158 -10.61 10.11 15.76
C LYS A 158 -9.76 9.01 16.39
N TRP A 159 -10.40 8.11 17.13
CA TRP A 159 -9.71 6.96 17.72
C TRP A 159 -9.24 5.99 16.62
N LEU A 160 -10.07 5.69 15.62
CA LEU A 160 -9.69 4.86 14.47
C LEU A 160 -8.44 5.40 13.77
N GLU A 161 -8.39 6.70 13.50
CA GLU A 161 -7.23 7.36 12.88
C GLU A 161 -5.98 7.31 13.79
N THR A 162 -6.16 7.54 15.09
CA THR A 162 -5.08 7.47 16.09
C THR A 162 -4.52 6.06 16.20
N ALA A 163 -5.38 5.06 16.23
CA ALA A 163 -5.00 3.66 16.31
C ALA A 163 -4.18 3.20 15.08
N ALA A 164 -4.48 3.72 13.89
CA ALA A 164 -3.67 3.46 12.71
C ALA A 164 -2.23 3.97 12.87
N ARG A 165 -2.06 5.19 13.38
CA ARG A 165 -0.74 5.76 13.69
C ARG A 165 0.00 4.92 14.73
N LEU A 166 -0.67 4.55 15.82
CA LEU A 166 -0.11 3.71 16.88
C LEU A 166 0.31 2.32 16.36
N ALA A 167 -0.41 1.75 15.39
CA ALA A 167 -0.02 0.49 14.76
C ALA A 167 1.31 0.61 14.00
N GLY A 168 1.55 1.74 13.34
CA GLY A 168 2.84 2.02 12.70
C GLY A 168 3.97 2.22 13.70
N GLU A 169 3.71 2.96 14.77
CA GLU A 169 4.67 3.21 15.86
C GLU A 169 5.08 1.91 16.57
N HIS A 170 4.12 1.00 16.78
CA HIS A 170 4.39 -0.31 17.37
C HIS A 170 5.49 -1.10 16.65
N TYR A 171 5.57 -0.96 15.33
CA TYR A 171 6.61 -1.59 14.50
C TYR A 171 7.80 -0.68 14.19
N ASN A 172 7.92 0.47 14.86
CA ASN A 172 9.00 1.45 14.64
C ASN A 172 9.15 1.85 13.17
N LEU A 173 8.04 2.04 12.47
CA LEU A 173 8.06 2.48 11.07
C LEU A 173 8.60 3.90 10.96
N ARG A 174 9.48 4.12 9.98
CA ARG A 174 10.06 5.45 9.72
C ARG A 174 9.09 6.43 9.06
N CYS A 175 7.97 5.93 8.54
CA CYS A 175 6.88 6.74 8.02
C CYS A 175 5.62 6.51 8.85
N PRO A 176 4.84 7.55 9.15
CA PRO A 176 3.59 7.39 9.88
C PRO A 176 2.58 6.60 9.03
N ILE A 177 1.88 5.68 9.67
CA ILE A 177 0.67 5.09 9.10
C ILE A 177 -0.48 6.04 9.41
N ALA A 178 -1.30 6.31 8.43
CA ALA A 178 -2.44 7.18 8.57
C ALA A 178 -3.69 6.53 7.96
N ALA A 179 -4.83 6.82 8.55
CA ALA A 179 -6.14 6.44 8.07
C ALA A 179 -7.01 7.69 7.96
N GLU A 180 -8.07 7.59 7.20
CA GLU A 180 -9.12 8.60 7.08
C GLU A 180 -10.44 7.93 7.43
N ALA A 181 -11.10 8.38 8.49
CA ALA A 181 -12.40 7.86 8.91
C ALA A 181 -13.53 8.61 8.20
N LYS A 182 -14.54 7.87 7.76
CA LYS A 182 -15.79 8.40 7.23
C LYS A 182 -16.93 7.95 8.11
N ILE A 183 -17.91 8.82 8.33
CA ILE A 183 -19.10 8.56 9.13
C ILE A 183 -20.30 8.58 8.21
N GLY A 184 -21.18 7.59 8.33
CA GLY A 184 -22.41 7.48 7.57
C GLY A 184 -23.40 6.56 8.27
N TYR A 185 -24.65 6.59 7.85
CA TYR A 185 -25.69 5.68 8.39
C TYR A 185 -25.73 4.33 7.67
N THR A 186 -25.19 4.29 6.46
CA THR A 186 -25.16 3.09 5.63
C THR A 186 -23.79 2.88 5.03
N TRP A 187 -23.54 1.68 4.55
CA TRP A 187 -22.35 1.34 3.77
C TRP A 187 -22.14 2.28 2.57
N ALA A 188 -23.23 2.65 1.89
CA ALA A 188 -23.17 3.52 0.72
C ALA A 188 -22.73 4.96 1.04
N ASP A 189 -22.91 5.42 2.27
CA ASP A 189 -22.52 6.77 2.69
C ASP A 189 -21.00 6.89 2.90
N VAL A 190 -20.33 5.78 3.15
CA VAL A 190 -18.89 5.75 3.45
C VAL A 190 -18.03 5.22 2.30
N HIS A 191 -18.65 4.72 1.23
CA HIS A 191 -18.03 4.23 -0.01
C HIS A 191 -18.44 5.05 -1.21
#